data_93e44a4d86e5c7d0af425b7e11abcbd5
#
_entry.id   93e44a4d86e5c7d0af425b7e11abcbd5
#
_cell.length_a   1.000
_cell.length_b   1.000
_cell.length_c   1.000
_cell.angle_alpha   90.00
_cell.angle_beta   90.00
_cell.angle_gamma   90.00
#
_symmetry.space_group_name_H-M   'P 1'
#
loop_
_entity.id
_entity.type
_entity.pdbx_description
1 polymer ?
#
loop_
_entity_poly.entity_id
_entity_poly.type
_entity_poly.pdbx_seq_one_letter_code
_entity_poly.pdbx_strand_id
1 'polypeptide(L)'
;AQRTAFLMPELMGLTRERFDALCAQVPDLALYTHQIDDLLAQKEHVLDERGEQMLAQMLDIHSSFDKIYSDLIVNDTRYEQLTDREGNTFTVNDAAYGAAMASPDRDFRKAFFEKLLGTYGGYINTISSNYYALGQI
;
A
#
# COMPACT_ATOMS: atom_id res chain seq x y z
N ALA A 1 -20.11 -9.52 6.12
CA ALA A 1 -19.09 -10.14 5.27
C ALA A 1 -19.33 -11.63 4.98
N GLN A 2 -19.82 -12.46 5.93
CA GLN A 2 -20.02 -13.91 5.70
C GLN A 2 -21.18 -14.27 4.77
N ARG A 3 -22.23 -13.44 4.66
CA ARG A 3 -23.46 -13.76 3.88
C ARG A 3 -23.26 -13.76 2.35
N THR A 4 -22.19 -13.20 1.84
CA THR A 4 -21.89 -13.07 0.41
C THR A 4 -20.59 -13.77 -0.01
N ALA A 5 -19.94 -14.49 0.90
CA ALA A 5 -18.66 -15.18 0.62
C ALA A 5 -18.76 -16.24 -0.47
N PHE A 6 -19.95 -16.83 -0.66
CA PHE A 6 -20.21 -17.84 -1.71
C PHE A 6 -20.43 -17.23 -3.10
N LEU A 7 -20.73 -15.93 -3.17
CA LEU A 7 -21.15 -15.28 -4.42
C LEU A 7 -20.01 -15.25 -5.45
N MET A 8 -18.80 -14.87 -5.03
CA MET A 8 -17.65 -14.79 -5.96
C MET A 8 -17.28 -16.16 -6.55
N PRO A 9 -17.15 -17.24 -5.77
CA PRO A 9 -16.94 -18.58 -6.33
C PRO A 9 -18.02 -19.01 -7.33
N GLU A 10 -19.30 -18.71 -7.06
CA GLU A 10 -20.39 -19.02 -8.00
C GLU A 10 -20.31 -18.19 -9.29
N LEU A 11 -20.01 -16.89 -9.18
CA LEU A 11 -19.83 -16.01 -10.33
C LEU A 11 -18.62 -16.43 -11.16
N MET A 12 -17.54 -16.88 -10.54
CA MET A 12 -16.39 -17.45 -11.24
C MET A 12 -16.71 -18.73 -11.98
N GLY A 13 -17.74 -19.47 -11.59
CA GLY A 13 -18.29 -20.62 -12.33
C GLY A 13 -19.20 -20.25 -13.52
N LEU A 14 -19.61 -18.97 -13.64
CA LEU A 14 -20.54 -18.51 -14.68
C LEU A 14 -19.83 -18.49 -16.05
N THR A 15 -20.52 -18.96 -17.12
CA THR A 15 -20.08 -18.80 -18.51
C THR A 15 -20.94 -17.77 -19.22
N ARG A 16 -20.46 -17.26 -20.38
CA ARG A 16 -21.22 -16.29 -21.18
C ARG A 16 -22.57 -16.87 -21.62
N GLU A 17 -22.56 -18.09 -22.11
CA GLU A 17 -23.78 -18.75 -22.60
C GLU A 17 -24.82 -18.91 -21.48
N ARG A 18 -24.36 -19.23 -20.26
CA ARG A 18 -25.21 -19.36 -19.08
C ARG A 18 -25.79 -18.01 -18.66
N PHE A 19 -25.01 -16.94 -18.72
CA PHE A 19 -25.47 -15.60 -18.43
C PHE A 19 -26.52 -15.14 -19.44
N ASP A 20 -26.27 -15.34 -20.74
CA ASP A 20 -27.25 -15.00 -21.82
C ASP A 20 -28.54 -15.76 -21.65
N ALA A 21 -28.48 -17.05 -21.29
CA ALA A 21 -29.67 -17.86 -21.00
C ALA A 21 -30.48 -17.35 -19.79
N LEU A 22 -29.79 -16.80 -18.77
CA LEU A 22 -30.42 -16.17 -17.62
C LEU A 22 -31.07 -14.83 -17.99
N CYS A 23 -30.41 -14.00 -18.81
CA CYS A 23 -30.97 -12.75 -19.33
C CYS A 23 -32.22 -12.98 -20.16
N ALA A 24 -32.30 -14.09 -20.91
CA ALA A 24 -33.51 -14.47 -21.66
C ALA A 24 -34.69 -14.78 -20.74
N GLN A 25 -34.45 -15.27 -19.52
CA GLN A 25 -35.49 -15.56 -18.53
C GLN A 25 -35.82 -14.34 -17.66
N VAL A 26 -34.82 -13.52 -17.35
CA VAL A 26 -34.92 -12.33 -16.49
C VAL A 26 -34.22 -11.16 -17.19
N PRO A 27 -34.93 -10.37 -18.02
CA PRO A 27 -34.34 -9.31 -18.85
C PRO A 27 -33.60 -8.25 -18.06
N ASP A 28 -33.96 -7.99 -16.81
CA ASP A 28 -33.30 -6.99 -15.95
C ASP A 28 -31.84 -7.35 -15.65
N LEU A 29 -31.44 -8.63 -15.80
CA LEU A 29 -30.05 -9.05 -15.65
C LEU A 29 -29.12 -8.45 -16.72
N ALA A 30 -29.68 -8.01 -17.85
CA ALA A 30 -28.88 -7.33 -18.89
C ALA A 30 -28.21 -6.04 -18.42
N LEU A 31 -28.68 -5.42 -17.33
CA LEU A 31 -28.03 -4.29 -16.68
C LEU A 31 -26.65 -4.63 -16.18
N TYR A 32 -26.36 -5.88 -15.89
CA TYR A 32 -25.10 -6.37 -15.36
C TYR A 32 -24.14 -6.91 -16.42
N THR A 33 -24.47 -6.76 -17.70
CA THR A 33 -23.70 -7.32 -18.82
C THR A 33 -22.23 -6.88 -18.76
N HIS A 34 -21.98 -5.57 -18.54
CA HIS A 34 -20.62 -5.05 -18.48
C HIS A 34 -19.82 -5.66 -17.30
N GLN A 35 -20.41 -5.74 -16.11
CA GLN A 35 -19.77 -6.34 -14.94
C GLN A 35 -19.45 -7.84 -15.16
N ILE A 36 -20.34 -8.55 -15.86
CA ILE A 36 -20.09 -9.96 -16.18
C ILE A 36 -19.02 -10.10 -17.27
N ASP A 37 -18.98 -9.22 -18.25
CA ASP A 37 -17.92 -9.21 -19.27
C ASP A 37 -16.54 -8.97 -18.63
N ASP A 38 -16.44 -8.00 -17.73
CA ASP A 38 -15.21 -7.73 -16.99
C ASP A 38 -14.81 -8.93 -16.12
N LEU A 39 -15.77 -9.56 -15.44
CA LEU A 39 -15.51 -10.76 -14.64
C LEU A 39 -15.01 -11.92 -15.52
N LEU A 40 -15.61 -12.14 -16.68
CA LEU A 40 -15.21 -13.21 -17.60
C LEU A 40 -13.81 -12.95 -18.18
N ALA A 41 -13.49 -11.68 -18.49
CA ALA A 41 -12.14 -11.29 -18.93
C ALA A 41 -11.08 -11.53 -17.85
N GLN A 42 -11.43 -11.28 -16.57
CA GLN A 42 -10.52 -11.53 -15.45
C GLN A 42 -10.23 -13.01 -15.21
N LYS A 43 -11.12 -13.93 -15.61
CA LYS A 43 -10.94 -15.39 -15.39
C LYS A 43 -9.65 -15.94 -16.00
N GLU A 44 -9.21 -15.39 -17.13
CA GLU A 44 -7.97 -15.81 -17.80
C GLU A 44 -6.72 -15.45 -16.98
N HIS A 45 -6.86 -14.53 -16.01
CA HIS A 45 -5.78 -14.01 -15.15
C HIS A 45 -5.87 -14.54 -13.73
N VAL A 46 -6.91 -15.31 -13.37
CA VAL A 46 -7.04 -15.95 -12.05
C VAL A 46 -6.24 -17.24 -12.03
N LEU A 47 -5.38 -17.39 -11.05
CA LEU A 47 -4.61 -18.60 -10.85
C LEU A 47 -5.51 -19.74 -10.34
N ASP A 48 -4.98 -20.95 -10.38
CA ASP A 48 -5.64 -22.07 -9.68
C ASP A 48 -5.58 -21.84 -8.14
N GLU A 49 -6.34 -22.61 -7.39
CA GLU A 49 -6.45 -22.46 -5.93
C GLU A 49 -5.08 -22.48 -5.24
N ARG A 50 -4.16 -23.30 -5.72
CA ARG A 50 -2.80 -23.39 -5.18
C ARG A 50 -1.97 -22.15 -5.53
N GLY A 51 -2.12 -21.64 -6.74
CA GLY A 51 -1.48 -20.40 -7.19
C GLY A 51 -1.96 -19.19 -6.38
N GLU A 52 -3.27 -19.07 -6.15
CA GLU A 52 -3.84 -18.01 -5.31
C GLU A 52 -3.37 -18.10 -3.86
N GLN A 53 -3.27 -19.30 -3.28
CA GLN A 53 -2.73 -19.48 -1.94
C GLN A 53 -1.25 -19.08 -1.84
N MET A 54 -0.45 -19.43 -2.85
CA MET A 54 0.96 -19.01 -2.91
C MET A 54 1.09 -17.49 -3.05
N LEU A 55 0.27 -16.89 -3.92
CA LEU A 55 0.26 -15.43 -4.10
C LEU A 55 -0.14 -14.71 -2.81
N ALA A 56 -1.16 -15.21 -2.10
CA ALA A 56 -1.56 -14.65 -0.81
C ALA A 56 -0.43 -14.68 0.23
N GLN A 57 0.33 -15.79 0.30
CA GLN A 57 1.50 -15.88 1.17
C GLN A 57 2.63 -14.91 0.76
N MET A 58 2.83 -14.70 -0.54
CA MET A 58 3.79 -13.71 -1.03
C MET A 58 3.39 -12.28 -0.68
N LEU A 59 2.10 -11.95 -0.72
CA LEU A 59 1.59 -10.64 -0.30
C LEU A 59 1.81 -10.39 1.21
N ASP A 60 1.70 -11.40 2.05
CA ASP A 60 2.04 -11.30 3.48
C ASP A 60 3.53 -11.01 3.68
N ILE A 61 4.41 -11.66 2.91
CA ILE A 61 5.85 -11.38 2.94
C ILE A 61 6.11 -9.95 2.43
N HIS A 62 5.49 -9.55 1.33
CA HIS A 62 5.60 -8.20 0.77
C HIS A 62 5.23 -7.12 1.81
N SER A 63 4.10 -7.29 2.49
CA SER A 63 3.65 -6.34 3.51
C SER A 63 4.60 -6.24 4.72
N SER A 64 5.41 -7.28 4.95
CA SER A 64 6.39 -7.28 6.04
C SER A 64 7.53 -6.27 5.81
N PHE A 65 7.88 -5.98 4.56
CA PHE A 65 8.91 -4.97 4.24
C PHE A 65 8.42 -3.55 4.57
N ASP A 66 7.16 -3.24 4.28
CA ASP A 66 6.56 -1.96 4.66
C ASP A 66 6.50 -1.82 6.18
N LYS A 67 6.18 -2.92 6.87
CA LYS A 67 6.16 -2.94 8.33
C LYS A 67 7.56 -2.72 8.91
N ILE A 68 8.59 -3.38 8.38
CA ILE A 68 9.99 -3.21 8.83
C ILE A 68 10.43 -1.75 8.64
N TYR A 69 10.13 -1.16 7.49
CA TYR A 69 10.44 0.25 7.24
C TYR A 69 9.71 1.17 8.23
N SER A 70 8.42 0.95 8.42
CA SER A 70 7.61 1.75 9.35
C SER A 70 8.08 1.61 10.79
N ASP A 71 8.40 0.40 11.24
CA ASP A 71 8.94 0.18 12.60
C ASP A 71 10.27 0.91 12.77
N LEU A 72 11.18 0.82 11.80
CA LEU A 72 12.46 1.51 11.84
C LEU A 72 12.27 3.03 11.95
N ILE A 73 11.46 3.63 11.06
CA ILE A 73 11.36 5.08 10.95
C ILE A 73 10.45 5.68 12.01
N VAL A 74 9.35 5.01 12.37
CA VAL A 74 8.34 5.58 13.29
C VAL A 74 8.58 5.18 14.74
N ASN A 75 8.97 3.92 14.99
CA ASN A 75 8.99 3.36 16.33
C ASN A 75 10.40 3.34 16.94
N ASP A 76 11.41 2.97 16.16
CA ASP A 76 12.76 2.71 16.68
C ASP A 76 13.70 3.92 16.57
N THR A 77 13.48 4.78 15.56
CA THR A 77 14.32 5.95 15.34
C THR A 77 14.12 7.00 16.44
N ARG A 78 15.23 7.45 17.02
CA ARG A 78 15.25 8.55 17.98
C ARG A 78 15.55 9.85 17.25
N TYR A 79 14.53 10.65 17.05
CA TYR A 79 14.64 11.94 16.38
C TYR A 79 15.13 13.02 17.35
N GLU A 80 16.02 13.88 16.85
CA GLU A 80 16.46 15.06 17.58
C GLU A 80 15.36 16.11 17.69
N GLN A 81 15.56 17.06 18.61
CA GLN A 81 14.74 18.26 18.72
C GLN A 81 15.50 19.45 18.12
N LEU A 82 14.80 20.35 17.45
CA LEU A 82 15.34 21.60 16.94
C LEU A 82 14.41 22.75 17.29
N THR A 83 14.95 23.84 17.83
CA THR A 83 14.17 25.02 18.23
C THR A 83 14.45 26.15 17.25
N ASP A 84 13.39 26.83 16.79
CA ASP A 84 13.47 28.01 15.94
C ASP A 84 13.82 29.27 16.75
N ARG A 85 14.00 30.42 16.05
CA ARG A 85 14.31 31.71 16.70
C ARG A 85 13.15 32.26 17.54
N GLU A 86 11.94 31.79 17.33
CA GLU A 86 10.73 32.19 18.07
C GLU A 86 10.55 31.34 19.35
N GLY A 87 11.39 30.31 19.54
CA GLY A 87 11.34 29.41 20.69
C GLY A 87 10.44 28.19 20.50
N ASN A 88 9.90 27.96 19.29
CA ASN A 88 9.11 26.78 19.00
C ASN A 88 10.05 25.58 18.78
N THR A 89 9.74 24.46 19.43
CA THR A 89 10.54 23.24 19.35
C THR A 89 9.84 22.21 18.46
N PHE A 90 10.60 21.67 17.51
CA PHE A 90 10.14 20.68 16.54
C PHE A 90 10.92 19.37 16.73
N THR A 91 10.21 18.25 16.69
CA THR A 91 10.85 16.95 16.50
C THR A 91 11.27 16.83 15.03
N VAL A 92 12.53 16.49 14.76
CA VAL A 92 13.08 16.46 13.40
C VAL A 92 12.68 15.17 12.71
N ASN A 93 11.41 15.07 12.32
CA ASN A 93 10.80 13.92 11.63
C ASN A 93 9.95 14.37 10.42
N ASP A 94 9.43 13.41 9.65
CA ASP A 94 8.63 13.71 8.46
C ASP A 94 7.33 14.46 8.79
N ALA A 95 6.71 14.17 9.91
CA ALA A 95 5.46 14.83 10.30
C ALA A 95 5.64 16.35 10.52
N ALA A 96 6.79 16.76 11.06
CA ALA A 96 7.11 18.17 11.27
C ALA A 96 7.76 18.86 10.06
N TYR A 97 8.16 18.10 9.03
CA TYR A 97 8.92 18.63 7.89
C TYR A 97 8.22 19.79 7.19
N GLY A 98 6.93 19.63 6.87
CA GLY A 98 6.15 20.67 6.18
C GLY A 98 6.09 21.97 6.97
N ALA A 99 5.83 21.91 8.28
CA ALA A 99 5.79 23.07 9.17
C ALA A 99 7.18 23.72 9.30
N ALA A 100 8.23 22.90 9.45
CA ALA A 100 9.61 23.41 9.54
C ALA A 100 10.04 24.12 8.24
N MET A 101 9.69 23.57 7.07
CA MET A 101 10.04 24.18 5.78
C MET A 101 9.24 25.46 5.45
N ALA A 102 8.11 25.68 6.10
CA ALA A 102 7.34 26.92 6.01
C ALA A 102 7.95 28.08 6.83
N SER A 103 8.92 27.82 7.70
CA SER A 103 9.60 28.85 8.50
C SER A 103 10.26 29.88 7.59
N PRO A 104 10.17 31.20 7.90
CA PRO A 104 10.94 32.23 7.20
C PRO A 104 12.46 32.13 7.46
N ASP A 105 12.88 31.49 8.56
CA ASP A 105 14.28 31.32 8.94
C ASP A 105 14.98 30.26 8.06
N ARG A 106 15.86 30.74 7.16
CA ARG A 106 16.58 29.86 6.24
C ARG A 106 17.56 28.93 6.98
N ASP A 107 18.22 29.41 8.03
CA ASP A 107 19.20 28.63 8.77
C ASP A 107 18.52 27.50 9.54
N PHE A 108 17.35 27.78 10.12
CA PHE A 108 16.51 26.75 10.75
C PHE A 108 16.07 25.70 9.73
N ARG A 109 15.53 26.10 8.55
CA ARG A 109 15.14 25.15 7.50
C ARG A 109 16.30 24.25 7.08
N LYS A 110 17.48 24.85 6.88
CA LYS A 110 18.68 24.11 6.49
C LYS A 110 19.07 23.11 7.58
N ALA A 111 19.15 23.54 8.83
CA ALA A 111 19.49 22.68 9.95
C ALA A 111 18.50 21.51 10.12
N PHE A 112 17.21 21.78 9.97
CA PHE A 112 16.16 20.77 10.03
C PHE A 112 16.35 19.73 8.91
N PHE A 113 16.50 20.18 7.66
CA PHE A 113 16.70 19.32 6.51
C PHE A 113 17.95 18.43 6.65
N GLU A 114 19.11 19.03 7.02
CA GLU A 114 20.36 18.29 7.17
C GLU A 114 20.28 17.25 8.30
N LYS A 115 19.63 17.57 9.42
CA LYS A 115 19.44 16.64 10.53
C LYS A 115 18.48 15.49 10.14
N LEU A 116 17.39 15.78 9.46
CA LEU A 116 16.44 14.76 9.00
C LEU A 116 17.12 13.79 8.04
N LEU A 117 17.81 14.30 7.02
CA LEU A 117 18.54 13.44 6.07
C LEU A 117 19.71 12.71 6.71
N GLY A 118 20.38 13.33 7.68
CA GLY A 118 21.43 12.68 8.46
C GLY A 118 20.90 11.48 9.25
N THR A 119 19.70 11.59 9.80
CA THR A 119 19.02 10.48 10.48
C THR A 119 18.79 9.31 9.52
N TYR A 120 18.23 9.56 8.33
CA TYR A 120 18.08 8.53 7.31
C TYR A 120 19.42 7.96 6.82
N GLY A 121 20.44 8.83 6.67
CA GLY A 121 21.80 8.42 6.34
C GLY A 121 22.39 7.41 7.33
N GLY A 122 22.04 7.53 8.60
CA GLY A 122 22.43 6.56 9.64
C GLY A 122 21.87 5.16 9.45
N TYR A 123 20.72 5.05 8.75
CA TYR A 123 20.03 3.78 8.49
C TYR A 123 20.09 3.35 7.02
N ILE A 124 20.91 3.99 6.19
CA ILE A 124 20.92 3.80 4.73
C ILE A 124 21.08 2.35 4.31
N ASN A 125 21.90 1.57 5.02
CA ASN A 125 22.12 0.15 4.71
C ASN A 125 20.86 -0.68 4.96
N THR A 126 20.16 -0.44 6.08
CA THR A 126 18.92 -1.16 6.41
C THR A 126 17.81 -0.78 5.44
N ILE A 127 17.64 0.51 5.16
CA ILE A 127 16.65 1.01 4.20
C ILE A 127 16.92 0.44 2.80
N SER A 128 18.17 0.50 2.32
CA SER A 128 18.54 -0.04 1.01
C SER A 128 18.31 -1.54 0.90
N SER A 129 18.66 -2.30 1.94
CA SER A 129 18.45 -3.76 1.96
C SER A 129 16.96 -4.11 1.95
N ASN A 130 16.15 -3.35 2.68
CA ASN A 130 14.69 -3.54 2.71
C ASN A 130 14.07 -3.29 1.33
N TYR A 131 14.42 -2.17 0.68
CA TYR A 131 13.94 -1.86 -0.68
C TYR A 131 14.46 -2.85 -1.73
N TYR A 132 15.72 -3.29 -1.60
CA TYR A 132 16.25 -4.31 -2.51
C TYR A 132 15.49 -5.63 -2.40
N ALA A 133 15.23 -6.10 -1.18
CA ALA A 133 14.46 -7.31 -0.94
C ALA A 133 13.02 -7.20 -1.46
N LEU A 134 12.36 -6.05 -1.26
CA LEU A 134 11.04 -5.77 -1.80
C LEU A 134 11.00 -5.87 -3.33
N GLY A 135 12.03 -5.39 -4.02
CA GLY A 135 12.14 -5.43 -5.49
C GLY A 135 12.48 -6.81 -6.08
N GLN A 136 12.68 -7.85 -5.25
CA GLN A 136 12.94 -9.23 -5.69
C GLN A 136 11.67 -10.12 -5.69
N ILE A 137 10.57 -9.62 -5.16
CA ILE A 137 9.27 -10.30 -5.10
C ILE A 137 8.41 -9.83 -6.28
#